data_28e6774906961480bf0f43fbfb545535
#
_entry.id   28e6774906961480bf0f43fbfb545535
#
_cell.length_a   1.000
_cell.length_b   1.000
_cell.length_c   1.000
_cell.angle_alpha   90.00
_cell.angle_beta   90.00
_cell.angle_gamma   90.00
#
_symmetry.space_group_name_H-M   'P 1'
#
loop_
_entity.id
_entity.type
_entity.pdbx_description
1 polymer ?
#
loop_
_entity_poly.entity_id
_entity_poly.type
_entity_poly.pdbx_seq_one_letter_code
_entity_poly.pdbx_strand_id
1 'polypeptide(L)'
;MCRYQTEGSRGAIKDKSGTGFPSVRLEGYPRPAKIQIFIGNDPGRVTPHLFYQVCRVSGKNSGPCEEVKINGTDVIEVVSDPATDSTVVCDCVGILKERFADVEQRFPKHKNWKTSKKKSTKCRLVFRTSIETSAGEAEVLQIVSDVINCTQLPGTPEILKMSLSSASAAGGEELWVIGKNFMKETRVVFSHQSPGKEEPTWTKVTEPEPEYFHATHLITKVPPFYKLDLTEPAEAVVYIR
;
A
#
# COMPACT_ATOMS: atom_id res chain seq x y z
N MET A 1 -1.55 -4.00 2.91
CA MET A 1 -0.11 -3.76 2.70
C MET A 1 0.59 -5.11 2.60
N CYS A 2 1.25 -5.39 1.47
CA CYS A 2 1.93 -6.67 1.27
C CYS A 2 3.29 -6.66 1.92
N ARG A 3 3.68 -7.76 2.59
CA ARG A 3 5.00 -7.93 3.20
C ARG A 3 5.78 -9.05 2.54
N TYR A 4 7.09 -9.03 2.72
CA TYR A 4 7.93 -10.18 2.45
C TYR A 4 7.69 -11.25 3.53
N GLN A 5 7.88 -12.51 3.15
CA GLN A 5 7.69 -13.67 4.04
C GLN A 5 8.49 -13.57 5.35
N THR A 6 9.66 -12.93 5.30
CA THR A 6 10.55 -12.71 6.46
C THR A 6 10.05 -11.65 7.44
N GLU A 7 9.07 -10.81 7.07
CA GLU A 7 8.57 -9.71 7.90
C GLU A 7 7.29 -10.09 8.70
N GLY A 8 6.79 -11.30 8.52
CA GLY A 8 5.55 -11.78 9.12
C GLY A 8 4.29 -11.21 8.48
N SER A 9 3.13 -11.77 8.84
CA SER A 9 1.84 -11.31 8.35
C SER A 9 1.43 -9.96 8.93
N ARG A 10 0.86 -9.08 8.11
CA ARG A 10 0.27 -7.80 8.54
C ARG A 10 -1.23 -7.86 8.82
N GLY A 11 -1.74 -9.05 9.00
CA GLY A 11 -3.17 -9.26 9.15
C GLY A 11 -3.88 -9.42 7.80
N ALA A 12 -5.18 -9.69 7.89
CA ALA A 12 -6.02 -9.93 6.72
C ALA A 12 -6.24 -8.66 5.89
N ILE A 13 -6.51 -8.88 4.61
CA ILE A 13 -6.83 -7.80 3.66
C ILE A 13 -8.12 -7.13 4.13
N LYS A 14 -8.12 -5.80 4.17
CA LYS A 14 -9.31 -5.03 4.45
C LYS A 14 -10.08 -4.69 3.17
N ASP A 15 -11.38 -4.53 3.30
CA ASP A 15 -12.25 -4.01 2.26
C ASP A 15 -12.01 -2.51 2.00
N LYS A 16 -12.79 -1.89 1.12
CA LYS A 16 -12.68 -0.46 0.81
C LYS A 16 -12.98 0.46 2.00
N SER A 17 -13.75 0.00 2.99
CA SER A 17 -14.04 0.78 4.21
C SER A 17 -12.83 0.85 5.15
N GLY A 18 -11.88 -0.09 4.99
CA GLY A 18 -10.71 -0.25 5.88
C GLY A 18 -11.02 -0.90 7.22
N THR A 19 -12.28 -1.21 7.51
CA THR A 19 -12.74 -1.82 8.77
C THR A 19 -13.19 -3.26 8.60
N GLY A 20 -13.89 -3.56 7.49
CA GLY A 20 -14.36 -4.90 7.14
C GLY A 20 -13.32 -5.74 6.37
N PHE A 21 -13.80 -6.86 5.83
CA PHE A 21 -13.02 -7.78 5.00
C PHE A 21 -13.73 -8.02 3.68
N PRO A 22 -12.99 -8.28 2.57
CA PRO A 22 -13.60 -8.72 1.33
C PRO A 22 -14.46 -9.97 1.57
N SER A 23 -15.59 -10.04 0.89
CA SER A 23 -16.49 -11.19 0.99
C SER A 23 -16.98 -11.60 -0.40
N VAL A 24 -17.35 -12.87 -0.52
CA VAL A 24 -17.94 -13.46 -1.71
C VAL A 24 -19.09 -14.34 -1.30
N ARG A 25 -20.17 -14.35 -2.08
CA ARG A 25 -21.35 -15.16 -1.84
C ARG A 25 -21.61 -16.09 -3.00
N LEU A 26 -21.86 -17.36 -2.71
CA LEU A 26 -22.30 -18.35 -3.66
C LEU A 26 -23.82 -18.48 -3.57
N GLU A 27 -24.52 -18.03 -4.59
CA GLU A 27 -25.99 -18.06 -4.63
C GLU A 27 -26.51 -19.17 -5.54
N GLY A 28 -27.66 -19.72 -5.17
CA GLY A 28 -28.37 -20.71 -6.00
C GLY A 28 -27.76 -22.12 -5.98
N TYR A 29 -26.71 -22.37 -5.20
CA TYR A 29 -26.14 -23.70 -5.04
C TYR A 29 -26.52 -24.29 -3.67
N PRO A 30 -27.27 -25.42 -3.63
CA PRO A 30 -27.88 -25.91 -2.38
C PRO A 30 -26.96 -26.77 -1.51
N ARG A 31 -25.73 -27.02 -1.94
CA ARG A 31 -24.77 -27.88 -1.22
C ARG A 31 -23.56 -27.07 -0.77
N PRO A 32 -22.85 -27.49 0.29
CA PRO A 32 -21.57 -26.90 0.64
C PRO A 32 -20.58 -26.96 -0.53
N ALA A 33 -19.82 -25.89 -0.73
CA ALA A 33 -18.81 -25.81 -1.78
C ALA A 33 -17.52 -25.19 -1.24
N LYS A 34 -16.38 -25.70 -1.67
CA LYS A 34 -15.07 -25.10 -1.37
C LYS A 34 -14.82 -23.92 -2.31
N ILE A 35 -14.56 -22.76 -1.75
CA ILE A 35 -14.13 -21.58 -2.48
C ILE A 35 -12.61 -21.45 -2.32
N GLN A 36 -11.92 -21.51 -3.43
CA GLN A 36 -10.48 -21.33 -3.55
C GLN A 36 -10.18 -19.85 -3.75
N ILE A 37 -9.29 -19.28 -2.94
CA ILE A 37 -8.90 -17.89 -2.97
C ILE A 37 -7.41 -17.83 -3.26
N PHE A 38 -7.02 -17.12 -4.32
CA PHE A 38 -5.61 -16.90 -4.67
C PHE A 38 -5.40 -15.50 -5.22
N ILE A 39 -4.13 -15.08 -5.36
CA ILE A 39 -3.77 -13.78 -5.92
C ILE A 39 -3.60 -13.90 -7.43
N GLY A 40 -4.40 -13.14 -8.15
CA GLY A 40 -4.32 -13.01 -9.60
C GLY A 40 -3.61 -11.71 -10.04
N ASN A 41 -3.17 -11.71 -11.27
CA ASN A 41 -2.60 -10.53 -11.92
C ASN A 41 -3.68 -9.49 -12.28
N ASP A 42 -3.22 -8.28 -12.56
CA ASP A 42 -3.97 -7.18 -13.15
C ASP A 42 -3.07 -6.46 -14.16
N PRO A 43 -3.50 -6.18 -15.38
CA PRO A 43 -4.74 -6.52 -16.06
C PRO A 43 -4.64 -7.79 -16.94
N GLY A 44 -5.73 -8.15 -17.60
CA GLY A 44 -5.78 -9.17 -18.65
C GLY A 44 -6.39 -10.50 -18.20
N ARG A 45 -5.98 -11.61 -18.85
CA ARG A 45 -6.46 -12.95 -18.50
C ARG A 45 -6.04 -13.29 -17.07
N VAL A 46 -6.98 -13.73 -16.26
CA VAL A 46 -6.72 -14.12 -14.86
C VAL A 46 -5.74 -15.30 -14.82
N THR A 47 -4.55 -15.02 -14.31
CA THR A 47 -3.52 -16.01 -14.01
C THR A 47 -2.97 -15.75 -12.61
N PRO A 48 -2.44 -16.76 -11.90
CA PRO A 48 -1.78 -16.54 -10.63
C PRO A 48 -0.68 -15.48 -10.73
N HIS A 49 -0.60 -14.61 -9.73
CA HIS A 49 0.39 -13.54 -9.71
C HIS A 49 1.79 -14.11 -9.40
N LEU A 50 2.82 -13.63 -10.12
CA LEU A 50 4.18 -14.14 -9.93
C LEU A 50 4.78 -13.81 -8.56
N PHE A 51 4.57 -12.58 -8.08
CA PHE A 51 5.24 -12.06 -6.88
C PHE A 51 4.35 -11.96 -5.66
N TYR A 52 3.03 -12.03 -5.82
CA TYR A 52 2.10 -11.95 -4.71
C TYR A 52 1.37 -13.28 -4.55
N GLN A 53 1.37 -13.79 -3.33
CA GLN A 53 0.70 -15.02 -2.96
C GLN A 53 -0.27 -14.75 -1.81
N VAL A 54 -1.30 -15.56 -1.67
CA VAL A 54 -2.08 -15.56 -0.44
C VAL A 54 -1.25 -16.14 0.70
N CYS A 55 -1.59 -15.76 1.90
CA CYS A 55 -1.16 -16.45 3.11
C CYS A 55 -2.31 -16.50 4.10
N ARG A 56 -2.32 -17.55 4.89
CA ARG A 56 -3.25 -17.68 6.01
C ARG A 56 -2.88 -16.68 7.10
N VAL A 57 -3.87 -15.94 7.57
CA VAL A 57 -3.77 -15.07 8.73
C VAL A 57 -4.57 -15.70 9.86
N SER A 58 -3.90 -16.03 10.93
CA SER A 58 -4.54 -16.56 12.15
C SER A 58 -4.77 -15.40 13.11
N GLY A 59 -6.01 -15.07 13.38
CA GLY A 59 -6.42 -14.08 14.38
C GLY A 59 -7.40 -14.71 15.37
N LYS A 60 -7.65 -14.03 16.49
CA LYS A 60 -8.54 -14.53 17.56
C LYS A 60 -9.98 -14.80 17.05
N ASN A 61 -10.39 -14.12 15.98
CA ASN A 61 -11.73 -14.19 15.40
C ASN A 61 -11.69 -14.58 13.91
N SER A 62 -10.57 -15.13 13.40
CA SER A 62 -10.51 -15.56 12.00
C SER A 62 -11.33 -16.84 11.80
N GLY A 63 -12.13 -16.85 10.73
CA GLY A 63 -12.90 -18.03 10.32
C GLY A 63 -12.00 -19.21 9.95
N PRO A 64 -12.58 -20.43 9.90
CA PRO A 64 -11.85 -21.64 9.52
C PRO A 64 -11.43 -21.56 8.04
N CYS A 65 -10.18 -21.86 7.76
CA CYS A 65 -9.65 -21.94 6.41
C CYS A 65 -8.47 -22.90 6.33
N GLU A 66 -8.24 -23.45 5.14
CA GLU A 66 -7.12 -24.34 4.83
C GLU A 66 -6.16 -23.64 3.85
N GLU A 67 -4.86 -23.78 4.06
CA GLU A 67 -3.86 -23.33 3.12
C GLU A 67 -3.35 -24.53 2.32
N VAL A 68 -3.51 -24.48 1.01
CA VAL A 68 -3.12 -25.55 0.09
C VAL A 68 -2.25 -24.99 -1.03
N LYS A 69 -1.46 -25.85 -1.66
CA LYS A 69 -0.62 -25.46 -2.80
C LYS A 69 -1.11 -26.18 -4.06
N ILE A 70 -1.56 -25.41 -5.06
CA ILE A 70 -2.06 -25.93 -6.34
C ILE A 70 -1.15 -25.43 -7.47
N ASN A 71 -0.48 -26.36 -8.16
CA ASN A 71 0.45 -26.05 -9.26
C ASN A 71 1.49 -24.95 -8.91
N GLY A 72 2.02 -25.00 -7.67
CA GLY A 72 3.00 -24.03 -7.17
C GLY A 72 2.40 -22.70 -6.70
N THR A 73 1.09 -22.51 -6.75
CA THR A 73 0.39 -21.32 -6.24
C THR A 73 -0.20 -21.61 -4.87
N ASP A 74 0.01 -20.70 -3.94
CA ASP A 74 -0.62 -20.78 -2.62
C ASP A 74 -2.09 -20.35 -2.75
N VAL A 75 -2.98 -21.14 -2.17
CA VAL A 75 -4.43 -21.00 -2.24
C VAL A 75 -5.02 -21.17 -0.84
N ILE A 76 -5.92 -20.30 -0.46
CA ILE A 76 -6.73 -20.45 0.75
C ILE A 76 -8.07 -21.06 0.35
N GLU A 77 -8.43 -22.18 0.97
CA GLU A 77 -9.74 -22.83 0.81
C GLU A 77 -10.64 -22.50 1.99
N VAL A 78 -11.85 -22.03 1.69
CA VAL A 78 -12.91 -21.76 2.67
C VAL A 78 -14.18 -22.44 2.21
N VAL A 79 -14.95 -22.99 3.12
CA VAL A 79 -16.23 -23.63 2.80
C VAL A 79 -17.35 -22.60 2.85
N SER A 80 -18.12 -22.50 1.75
CA SER A 80 -19.41 -21.83 1.70
C SER A 80 -20.49 -22.88 1.96
N ASP A 81 -21.27 -22.71 3.00
CA ASP A 81 -22.33 -23.65 3.39
C ASP A 81 -23.68 -22.93 3.39
N PRO A 82 -24.59 -23.27 2.46
CA PRO A 82 -25.91 -22.65 2.38
C PRO A 82 -26.79 -22.93 3.61
N ALA A 83 -26.49 -23.94 4.41
CA ALA A 83 -27.23 -24.24 5.64
C ALA A 83 -26.95 -23.21 6.75
N THR A 84 -25.79 -22.56 6.73
CA THR A 84 -25.41 -21.54 7.71
C THR A 84 -25.39 -20.13 7.09
N ASP A 85 -24.47 -19.87 6.20
CA ASP A 85 -24.37 -18.65 5.40
C ASP A 85 -23.59 -18.95 4.11
N SER A 86 -24.17 -18.63 2.96
CA SER A 86 -23.50 -18.77 1.67
C SER A 86 -22.37 -17.75 1.48
N THR A 87 -22.20 -16.82 2.43
CA THR A 87 -21.19 -15.75 2.36
C THR A 87 -19.89 -16.17 3.01
N VAL A 88 -18.82 -16.12 2.25
CA VAL A 88 -17.46 -16.33 2.75
C VAL A 88 -16.81 -14.96 3.00
N VAL A 89 -16.42 -14.71 4.24
CA VAL A 89 -15.69 -13.53 4.67
C VAL A 89 -14.20 -13.83 4.71
N CYS A 90 -13.37 -13.03 4.02
CA CYS A 90 -11.92 -13.26 3.88
C CYS A 90 -11.10 -12.68 5.05
N ASP A 91 -11.52 -12.95 6.29
CA ASP A 91 -10.85 -12.49 7.51
C ASP A 91 -9.56 -13.26 7.82
N CYS A 92 -9.37 -14.41 7.17
CA CYS A 92 -8.18 -15.25 7.26
C CYS A 92 -7.18 -15.05 6.09
N VAL A 93 -7.45 -14.15 5.13
CA VAL A 93 -6.69 -14.00 3.89
C VAL A 93 -5.74 -12.81 3.96
N GLY A 94 -4.44 -13.05 3.92
CA GLY A 94 -3.38 -12.06 3.76
C GLY A 94 -2.71 -12.11 2.40
N ILE A 95 -1.88 -11.12 2.09
CA ILE A 95 -1.03 -11.07 0.89
C ILE A 95 0.43 -11.03 1.30
N LEU A 96 1.22 -11.97 0.81
CA LEU A 96 2.67 -11.97 0.90
C LEU A 96 3.28 -11.57 -0.44
N LYS A 97 4.41 -10.88 -0.38
CA LYS A 97 5.26 -10.60 -1.52
C LYS A 97 6.46 -11.53 -1.48
N GLU A 98 6.66 -12.29 -2.53
CA GLU A 98 7.83 -13.16 -2.69
C GLU A 98 9.03 -12.38 -3.19
N ARG A 99 10.22 -12.82 -2.77
CA ARG A 99 11.48 -12.33 -3.31
C ARG A 99 11.77 -12.95 -4.69
N PHE A 100 12.64 -12.33 -5.45
CA PHE A 100 13.02 -12.83 -6.77
C PHE A 100 13.55 -14.27 -6.76
N ALA A 101 14.41 -14.58 -5.79
CA ALA A 101 14.98 -15.92 -5.65
C ALA A 101 13.91 -16.99 -5.41
N ASP A 102 12.89 -16.67 -4.61
CA ASP A 102 11.80 -17.59 -4.28
C ASP A 102 10.91 -17.85 -5.53
N VAL A 103 10.63 -16.79 -6.29
CA VAL A 103 9.88 -16.91 -7.57
C VAL A 103 10.69 -17.71 -8.62
N GLU A 104 12.00 -17.49 -8.71
CA GLU A 104 12.87 -18.23 -9.63
C GLU A 104 12.92 -19.74 -9.30
N GLN A 105 12.96 -20.05 -8.02
CA GLN A 105 12.93 -21.44 -7.55
C GLN A 105 11.57 -22.11 -7.85
N ARG A 106 10.46 -21.37 -7.70
CA ARG A 106 9.10 -21.86 -7.96
C ARG A 106 8.81 -22.04 -9.45
N PHE A 107 9.35 -21.18 -10.31
CA PHE A 107 9.13 -21.19 -11.75
C PHE A 107 10.44 -21.17 -12.58
N PRO A 108 11.26 -22.20 -12.51
CA PRO A 108 12.59 -22.21 -13.16
C PRO A 108 12.52 -22.07 -14.68
N LYS A 109 11.41 -22.42 -15.32
CA LYS A 109 11.23 -22.37 -16.78
C LYS A 109 10.72 -21.02 -17.30
N HIS A 110 10.27 -20.12 -16.47
CA HIS A 110 9.79 -18.79 -16.88
C HIS A 110 10.93 -17.79 -17.07
N LYS A 111 11.68 -17.90 -18.17
CA LYS A 111 12.82 -16.99 -18.47
C LYS A 111 12.40 -15.53 -18.73
N ASN A 112 11.17 -15.27 -19.13
CA ASN A 112 10.71 -13.94 -19.59
C ASN A 112 10.36 -12.95 -18.46
N TRP A 113 10.28 -13.38 -17.20
CA TRP A 113 9.99 -12.49 -16.09
C TRP A 113 11.18 -11.55 -15.74
N LYS A 114 12.41 -11.95 -16.11
CA LYS A 114 13.63 -11.11 -15.92
C LYS A 114 13.62 -9.86 -16.81
N THR A 115 12.89 -9.89 -17.93
CA THR A 115 12.82 -8.77 -18.88
C THR A 115 11.70 -7.77 -18.60
N SER A 116 10.74 -8.09 -17.73
CA SER A 116 9.70 -7.15 -17.34
C SER A 116 10.28 -6.06 -16.43
N LYS A 117 10.64 -4.93 -17.02
CA LYS A 117 11.22 -3.76 -16.33
C LYS A 117 10.26 -3.10 -15.31
N LYS A 118 8.96 -3.35 -15.40
CA LYS A 118 7.95 -2.85 -14.46
C LYS A 118 7.29 -4.00 -13.71
N LYS A 119 7.67 -4.20 -12.47
CA LYS A 119 6.96 -5.08 -11.56
C LYS A 119 5.59 -4.46 -11.27
N SER A 120 4.51 -5.17 -11.58
CA SER A 120 3.19 -4.73 -11.16
C SER A 120 3.13 -4.69 -9.63
N THR A 121 2.65 -3.59 -9.11
CA THR A 121 2.30 -3.44 -7.69
C THR A 121 0.80 -3.63 -7.46
N LYS A 122 0.09 -4.07 -8.49
CA LYS A 122 -1.34 -4.29 -8.50
C LYS A 122 -1.64 -5.78 -8.61
N CYS A 123 -2.62 -6.23 -7.85
CA CYS A 123 -3.13 -7.60 -7.90
C CYS A 123 -4.64 -7.61 -7.65
N ARG A 124 -5.25 -8.79 -7.73
CA ARG A 124 -6.67 -9.03 -7.41
C ARG A 124 -6.78 -10.29 -6.57
N LEU A 125 -7.79 -10.36 -5.70
CA LEU A 125 -8.26 -11.63 -5.18
C LEU A 125 -9.03 -12.33 -6.29
N VAL A 126 -8.78 -13.61 -6.48
CA VAL A 126 -9.53 -14.47 -7.37
C VAL A 126 -10.25 -15.50 -6.51
N PHE A 127 -11.55 -15.58 -6.69
CA PHE A 127 -12.41 -16.56 -6.04
C PHE A 127 -12.83 -17.58 -7.09
N ARG A 128 -12.58 -18.83 -6.82
CA ARG A 128 -12.86 -19.92 -7.74
C ARG A 128 -13.52 -21.08 -6.96
N THR A 129 -14.57 -21.64 -7.54
CA THR A 129 -15.19 -22.87 -7.00
C THR A 129 -15.56 -23.80 -8.14
N SER A 130 -15.58 -25.10 -7.86
CA SER A 130 -16.13 -26.11 -8.76
C SER A 130 -17.42 -26.61 -8.13
N ILE A 131 -18.50 -26.49 -8.84
CA ILE A 131 -19.83 -26.96 -8.45
C ILE A 131 -20.25 -28.10 -9.37
N GLU A 132 -21.10 -28.96 -8.89
CA GLU A 132 -21.75 -30.01 -9.69
C GLU A 132 -23.13 -29.52 -10.11
N THR A 133 -23.36 -29.46 -11.41
CA THR A 133 -24.66 -29.08 -11.97
C THR A 133 -25.73 -30.13 -11.72
N SER A 134 -27.00 -29.80 -12.00
CA SER A 134 -28.09 -30.76 -11.94
C SER A 134 -27.95 -31.94 -12.91
N ALA A 135 -27.16 -31.78 -13.96
CA ALA A 135 -26.81 -32.83 -14.92
C ALA A 135 -25.64 -33.72 -14.47
N GLY A 136 -25.04 -33.45 -13.29
CA GLY A 136 -23.88 -34.18 -12.80
C GLY A 136 -22.55 -33.78 -13.38
N GLU A 137 -22.54 -32.68 -14.16
CA GLU A 137 -21.30 -32.13 -14.75
C GLU A 137 -20.64 -31.14 -13.78
N ALA A 138 -19.29 -31.13 -13.78
CA ALA A 138 -18.53 -30.17 -13.01
C ALA A 138 -18.45 -28.82 -13.76
N GLU A 139 -18.91 -27.76 -13.12
CA GLU A 139 -18.80 -26.40 -13.62
C GLU A 139 -17.88 -25.57 -12.74
N VAL A 140 -16.99 -24.79 -13.34
CA VAL A 140 -16.06 -23.91 -12.63
C VAL A 140 -16.55 -22.48 -12.69
N LEU A 141 -16.91 -21.93 -11.54
CA LEU A 141 -17.25 -20.53 -11.38
C LEU A 141 -16.02 -19.75 -10.90
N GLN A 142 -15.79 -18.56 -11.46
CA GLN A 142 -14.66 -17.72 -11.07
C GLN A 142 -15.03 -16.24 -11.19
N ILE A 143 -14.73 -15.48 -10.12
CA ILE A 143 -14.84 -14.02 -10.10
C ILE A 143 -13.56 -13.41 -9.54
N VAL A 144 -13.38 -12.11 -9.77
CA VAL A 144 -12.21 -11.35 -9.30
C VAL A 144 -12.65 -10.13 -8.51
N SER A 145 -11.86 -9.75 -7.53
CA SER A 145 -12.07 -8.51 -6.77
C SER A 145 -11.71 -7.27 -7.59
N ASP A 146 -12.01 -6.11 -7.04
CA ASP A 146 -11.36 -4.86 -7.46
C ASP A 146 -9.84 -4.94 -7.30
N VAL A 147 -9.15 -4.01 -7.96
CA VAL A 147 -7.69 -3.92 -7.93
C VAL A 147 -7.20 -3.57 -6.53
N ILE A 148 -6.26 -4.36 -6.04
CA ILE A 148 -5.55 -4.12 -4.79
C ILE A 148 -4.18 -3.53 -5.11
N ASN A 149 -3.90 -2.34 -4.60
CA ASN A 149 -2.58 -1.73 -4.71
C ASN A 149 -1.69 -2.24 -3.57
N CYS A 150 -0.63 -2.95 -3.94
CA CYS A 150 0.33 -3.54 -3.01
C CYS A 150 1.50 -2.60 -2.69
N THR A 151 1.32 -1.31 -2.86
CA THR A 151 2.26 -0.28 -2.42
C THR A 151 1.94 0.18 -1.02
N GLN A 152 2.99 0.49 -0.27
CA GLN A 152 2.82 1.25 0.96
C GLN A 152 2.43 2.66 0.55
N LEU A 153 1.31 3.17 1.07
CA LEU A 153 1.05 4.60 1.00
C LEU A 153 2.23 5.29 1.69
N PRO A 154 2.82 6.32 1.08
CA PRO A 154 3.81 7.13 1.78
C PRO A 154 3.17 7.61 3.08
N GLY A 155 3.90 7.50 4.18
CA GLY A 155 3.48 8.10 5.44
C GLY A 155 3.39 9.62 5.29
N THR A 156 2.79 10.30 6.25
CA THR A 156 2.79 11.76 6.32
C THR A 156 4.24 12.26 6.31
N PRO A 157 4.58 13.23 5.47
CA PRO A 157 5.90 13.86 5.50
C PRO A 157 6.15 14.50 6.86
N GLU A 158 7.33 14.26 7.42
CA GLU A 158 7.73 14.79 8.71
C GLU A 158 9.14 15.35 8.66
N ILE A 159 9.36 16.53 9.27
CA ILE A 159 10.68 17.10 9.53
C ILE A 159 11.18 16.52 10.86
N LEU A 160 12.36 15.93 10.85
CA LEU A 160 13.04 15.42 12.05
C LEU A 160 14.13 16.38 12.53
N LYS A 161 14.82 17.06 11.60
CA LYS A 161 15.91 17.97 11.91
C LYS A 161 16.10 18.98 10.79
N MET A 162 16.50 20.18 11.14
CA MET A 162 16.94 21.24 10.23
C MET A 162 18.35 21.68 10.57
N SER A 163 19.09 22.16 9.57
CA SER A 163 20.48 22.65 9.74
C SER A 163 20.55 24.04 10.37
N LEU A 164 19.53 24.86 10.19
CA LEU A 164 19.46 26.22 10.69
C LEU A 164 18.39 26.38 11.76
N SER A 165 18.69 27.11 12.81
CA SER A 165 17.74 27.62 13.80
C SER A 165 17.47 29.13 13.62
N SER A 166 18.29 29.81 12.86
CA SER A 166 18.13 31.22 12.51
C SER A 166 18.76 31.48 11.14
N ALA A 167 18.29 32.51 10.47
CA ALA A 167 18.78 32.96 9.16
C ALA A 167 18.65 34.48 9.02
N SER A 168 19.34 35.07 8.05
CA SER A 168 19.19 36.48 7.72
C SER A 168 17.78 36.78 7.20
N ALA A 169 17.25 37.95 7.53
CA ALA A 169 16.00 38.42 6.94
C ALA A 169 16.09 38.60 5.41
N ALA A 170 17.30 38.78 4.87
CA ALA A 170 17.53 38.81 3.43
C ALA A 170 17.37 37.45 2.76
N GLY A 171 17.42 36.36 3.53
CA GLY A 171 17.35 35.00 3.02
C GLY A 171 18.59 34.61 2.22
N GLY A 172 18.46 33.55 1.46
CA GLY A 172 19.49 33.03 0.56
C GLY A 172 20.34 31.92 1.12
N GLU A 173 20.34 31.70 2.45
CA GLU A 173 21.05 30.60 3.09
C GLU A 173 20.43 29.25 2.72
N GLU A 174 21.27 28.21 2.62
CA GLU A 174 20.82 26.86 2.40
C GLU A 174 20.26 26.24 3.69
N LEU A 175 19.01 25.81 3.62
CA LEU A 175 18.37 25.04 4.67
C LEU A 175 18.36 23.56 4.30
N TRP A 176 19.06 22.76 5.07
CA TRP A 176 19.04 21.30 4.97
C TRP A 176 17.98 20.75 5.91
N VAL A 177 17.09 19.95 5.35
CA VAL A 177 15.99 19.33 6.11
C VAL A 177 16.16 17.82 6.06
N ILE A 178 16.30 17.20 7.22
CA ILE A 178 16.28 15.75 7.40
C ILE A 178 14.90 15.37 7.90
N GLY A 179 14.31 14.34 7.28
CA GLY A 179 12.97 13.92 7.62
C GLY A 179 12.63 12.54 7.10
N LYS A 180 11.36 12.30 6.85
CA LYS A 180 10.87 11.06 6.25
C LYS A 180 9.64 11.31 5.39
N ASN A 181 9.42 10.40 4.45
CA ASN A 181 8.26 10.38 3.56
C ASN A 181 8.13 11.60 2.64
N PHE A 182 9.22 12.27 2.30
CA PHE A 182 9.20 13.35 1.32
C PHE A 182 8.88 12.79 -0.06
N MET A 183 7.96 13.43 -0.77
CA MET A 183 7.52 13.08 -2.13
C MET A 183 7.96 14.14 -3.11
N LYS A 184 7.95 13.85 -4.40
CA LYS A 184 8.37 14.80 -5.47
C LYS A 184 7.64 16.13 -5.42
N GLU A 185 6.39 16.11 -4.96
CA GLU A 185 5.54 17.29 -4.82
C GLU A 185 5.77 18.05 -3.53
N THR A 186 6.64 17.56 -2.65
CA THR A 186 6.95 18.22 -1.37
C THR A 186 7.47 19.63 -1.56
N ARG A 187 6.88 20.55 -0.80
CA ARG A 187 7.28 21.96 -0.74
C ARG A 187 7.59 22.34 0.69
N VAL A 188 8.55 23.22 0.88
CA VAL A 188 8.88 23.78 2.19
C VAL A 188 8.17 25.12 2.35
N VAL A 189 7.42 25.27 3.42
CA VAL A 189 6.65 26.46 3.71
C VAL A 189 7.25 27.16 4.91
N PHE A 190 7.55 28.44 4.75
CA PHE A 190 7.97 29.36 5.81
C PHE A 190 6.79 30.25 6.14
N SER A 191 6.42 30.33 7.41
CA SER A 191 5.26 31.08 7.83
C SER A 191 5.57 31.87 9.11
N HIS A 192 5.18 33.12 9.14
CA HIS A 192 5.28 33.99 10.31
C HIS A 192 3.91 34.54 10.66
N GLN A 193 3.58 34.49 11.93
CA GLN A 193 2.35 35.05 12.48
C GLN A 193 2.69 36.16 13.49
N SER A 194 2.29 37.38 13.18
CA SER A 194 2.51 38.50 14.09
C SER A 194 1.61 38.37 15.35
N PRO A 195 2.07 38.81 16.51
CA PRO A 195 1.27 38.78 17.74
C PRO A 195 -0.11 39.42 17.54
N GLY A 196 -1.16 38.76 18.03
CA GLY A 196 -2.56 39.24 17.96
C GLY A 196 -3.25 39.07 16.60
N LYS A 197 -2.63 38.42 15.62
CA LYS A 197 -3.25 38.03 14.35
C LYS A 197 -3.67 36.58 14.38
N GLU A 198 -4.85 36.25 13.84
CA GLU A 198 -5.33 34.86 13.72
C GLU A 198 -4.72 34.15 12.51
N GLU A 199 -4.38 34.90 11.45
CA GLU A 199 -3.78 34.36 10.24
C GLU A 199 -2.31 34.74 10.11
N PRO A 200 -1.52 33.91 9.39
CA PRO A 200 -0.13 34.23 9.10
C PRO A 200 0.01 35.56 8.35
N THR A 201 0.85 36.45 8.85
CA THR A 201 1.13 37.74 8.21
C THR A 201 2.11 37.63 7.05
N TRP A 202 2.85 36.54 6.99
CA TRP A 202 3.75 36.23 5.91
C TRP A 202 3.86 34.72 5.72
N THR A 203 3.79 34.28 4.46
CA THR A 203 3.99 32.89 4.07
C THR A 203 4.74 32.84 2.75
N LYS A 204 5.77 32.02 2.69
CA LYS A 204 6.52 31.73 1.46
C LYS A 204 6.69 30.23 1.28
N VAL A 205 6.51 29.78 0.06
CA VAL A 205 6.69 28.40 -0.35
C VAL A 205 7.94 28.32 -1.21
N THR A 206 8.84 27.41 -0.89
CA THR A 206 10.07 27.15 -1.65
C THR A 206 10.07 25.73 -2.19
N GLU A 207 10.68 25.54 -3.34
CA GLU A 207 10.92 24.24 -3.93
C GLU A 207 12.26 23.69 -3.47
N PRO A 208 12.34 22.39 -3.12
CA PRO A 208 13.62 21.74 -2.89
C PRO A 208 14.49 21.76 -4.15
N GLU A 209 15.79 21.83 -3.98
CA GLU A 209 16.74 21.68 -5.08
C GLU A 209 16.69 20.23 -5.60
N PRO A 210 16.43 20.00 -6.91
CA PRO A 210 16.18 18.65 -7.43
C PRO A 210 17.34 17.68 -7.25
N GLU A 211 18.58 18.17 -7.28
CA GLU A 211 19.79 17.35 -7.13
C GLU A 211 19.95 16.79 -5.72
N TYR A 212 19.41 17.49 -4.72
CA TYR A 212 19.51 17.12 -3.30
C TYR A 212 18.18 16.66 -2.71
N PHE A 213 17.21 16.33 -3.56
CA PHE A 213 15.93 15.86 -3.11
C PHE A 213 15.90 14.33 -2.96
N HIS A 214 15.57 13.87 -1.76
CA HIS A 214 15.37 12.45 -1.45
C HIS A 214 14.19 12.28 -0.50
N ALA A 215 13.64 11.07 -0.39
CA ALA A 215 12.52 10.77 0.52
C ALA A 215 12.82 11.01 2.01
N THR A 216 14.10 11.21 2.38
CA THR A 216 14.56 11.39 3.76
C THR A 216 15.30 12.71 3.99
N HIS A 217 15.63 13.44 2.95
CA HIS A 217 16.30 14.74 3.08
C HIS A 217 16.04 15.61 1.83
N LEU A 218 16.15 16.89 2.02
CA LEU A 218 16.09 17.88 0.96
C LEU A 218 16.90 19.12 1.35
N ILE A 219 17.30 19.90 0.35
CA ILE A 219 17.90 21.22 0.51
C ILE A 219 17.01 22.23 -0.17
N THR A 220 16.80 23.37 0.47
CA THR A 220 16.09 24.52 -0.08
C THR A 220 16.74 25.80 0.40
N LYS A 221 16.46 26.93 -0.28
CA LYS A 221 16.93 28.24 0.16
C LYS A 221 15.91 28.91 1.06
N VAL A 222 16.40 29.53 2.12
CA VAL A 222 15.57 30.37 2.99
C VAL A 222 15.08 31.57 2.16
N PRO A 223 13.76 31.81 2.07
CA PRO A 223 13.24 32.96 1.33
C PRO A 223 13.46 34.27 2.10
N PRO A 224 13.53 35.39 1.41
CA PRO A 224 13.60 36.69 2.08
C PRO A 224 12.32 36.93 2.89
N PHE A 225 12.50 37.45 4.08
CA PHE A 225 11.41 37.87 4.95
C PHE A 225 10.73 39.14 4.41
N TYR A 226 9.48 39.40 4.74
CA TYR A 226 8.76 40.58 4.22
C TYR A 226 9.27 41.90 4.77
N LYS A 227 10.03 41.89 5.86
CA LYS A 227 10.62 43.04 6.50
C LYS A 227 12.11 42.82 6.72
N LEU A 228 12.96 43.63 6.13
CA LEU A 228 14.41 43.44 6.19
C LEU A 228 15.06 44.24 7.33
N ASP A 229 14.42 45.30 7.78
CA ASP A 229 14.87 46.23 8.83
C ASP A 229 14.37 45.85 10.22
N LEU A 230 14.56 44.58 10.56
CA LEU A 230 14.16 44.05 11.87
C LEU A 230 15.06 44.60 12.99
N THR A 231 14.46 45.14 14.03
CA THR A 231 15.16 45.56 15.25
C THR A 231 15.28 44.42 16.26
N GLU A 232 14.40 43.42 16.15
CA GLU A 232 14.40 42.23 16.97
C GLU A 232 14.15 40.98 16.09
N PRO A 233 14.64 39.78 16.49
CA PRO A 233 14.39 38.56 15.73
C PRO A 233 12.89 38.28 15.58
N ALA A 234 12.48 37.91 14.38
CA ALA A 234 11.12 37.41 14.09
C ALA A 234 11.13 35.89 14.06
N GLU A 235 10.15 35.28 14.70
CA GLU A 235 9.98 33.84 14.70
C GLU A 235 9.21 33.39 13.45
N ALA A 236 9.73 32.38 12.77
CA ALA A 236 9.08 31.76 11.62
C ALA A 236 8.97 30.24 11.83
N VAL A 237 7.81 29.70 11.49
CA VAL A 237 7.54 28.26 11.49
C VAL A 237 7.87 27.69 10.11
N VAL A 238 8.58 26.58 10.09
CA VAL A 238 8.89 25.83 8.86
C VAL A 238 8.17 24.51 8.87
N TYR A 239 7.40 24.24 7.82
CA TYR A 239 6.68 22.96 7.68
C TYR A 239 6.68 22.47 6.23
N ILE A 240 6.28 21.23 6.04
CA ILE A 240 6.20 20.54 4.75
C ILE A 240 4.74 20.50 4.28
N ARG A 241 4.56 20.79 3.01
CA ARG A 241 3.27 20.66 2.32
C ARG A 241 3.38 19.74 1.11
#